data_d40013623bc50cbc33a93dfb7f7f5b07
#
_entry.id   d40013623bc50cbc33a93dfb7f7f5b07
#
_cell.length_a   1.000
_cell.length_b   1.000
_cell.length_c   1.000
_cell.angle_alpha   90.00
_cell.angle_beta   90.00
_cell.angle_gamma   90.00
#
_symmetry.space_group_name_H-M   'P 1'
#
loop_
_entity.id
_entity.type
_entity.pdbx_description
1 polymer ?
#
loop_
_entity_poly.entity_id
_entity_poly.type
_entity_poly.pdbx_seq_one_letter_code
_entity_poly.pdbx_strand_id
1 'polypeptide(L)'
;MTTHVPATREALSALPLEVAPRLLDALLETELGGERVVLRLSEVEAYHGRGTGDVPDPGSHARMGPTPRNATMWGEPGHLYVYLSHGIHSCVNVVCGPAGTAGGVLLRGAEVVEGADAARRRRSERGVVRHDRDLARGPGRLGDASGLRHPVHDGVDAVTGEIRAGARAR
;
A
#
# COMPACT_ATOMS: atom_id res chain seq x y z
N MET A 1 -12.27 20.44 8.43
CA MET A 1 -11.75 19.08 8.74
C MET A 1 -12.06 18.18 7.55
N THR A 2 -11.07 17.55 6.97
CA THR A 2 -11.29 16.58 5.87
C THR A 2 -11.76 15.28 6.51
N THR A 3 -13.00 14.89 6.25
CA THR A 3 -13.53 13.62 6.75
C THR A 3 -13.00 12.52 5.84
N HIS A 4 -12.32 11.55 6.41
CA HIS A 4 -11.90 10.34 5.71
C HIS A 4 -12.91 9.24 5.98
N VAL A 5 -13.31 8.54 4.94
CA VAL A 5 -14.18 7.36 5.04
C VAL A 5 -13.34 6.12 4.71
N PRO A 6 -13.58 4.99 5.39
CA PRO A 6 -12.93 3.73 5.04
C PRO A 6 -13.12 3.40 3.56
N ALA A 7 -12.07 2.93 2.91
CA ALA A 7 -12.18 2.43 1.56
C ALA A 7 -13.11 1.20 1.54
N THR A 8 -13.95 1.12 0.54
CA THR A 8 -14.81 -0.06 0.34
C THR A 8 -14.17 -0.98 -0.69
N ARG A 9 -14.46 -2.27 -0.61
CA ARG A 9 -14.02 -3.24 -1.60
C ARG A 9 -14.51 -2.89 -3.00
N GLU A 10 -15.76 -2.38 -3.10
CA GLU A 10 -16.33 -1.89 -4.34
C GLU A 10 -15.50 -0.74 -4.96
N ALA A 11 -15.11 0.24 -4.15
CA ALA A 11 -14.29 1.36 -4.62
C ALA A 11 -12.91 0.92 -5.14
N LEU A 12 -12.37 -0.20 -4.62
CA LEU A 12 -11.09 -0.76 -5.01
C LEU A 12 -11.21 -1.83 -6.12
N SER A 13 -12.42 -2.18 -6.55
CA SER A 13 -12.66 -3.15 -7.63
C SER A 13 -12.44 -2.58 -9.03
N ALA A 14 -12.24 -1.27 -9.17
CA ALA A 14 -11.88 -0.64 -10.42
C ALA A 14 -10.42 -0.97 -10.82
N LEU A 15 -10.06 -0.73 -12.07
CA LEU A 15 -8.71 -0.98 -12.56
C LEU A 15 -7.65 -0.08 -11.87
N PRO A 16 -6.39 -0.51 -11.79
CA PRO A 16 -5.33 0.25 -11.12
C PRO A 16 -5.22 1.72 -11.53
N LEU A 17 -5.35 2.04 -12.82
CA LEU A 17 -5.31 3.42 -13.32
C LEU A 17 -6.48 4.28 -12.84
N GLU A 18 -7.60 3.67 -12.49
CA GLU A 18 -8.75 4.37 -11.92
C GLU A 18 -8.67 4.51 -10.40
N VAL A 19 -8.08 3.50 -9.74
CA VAL A 19 -7.92 3.48 -8.27
C VAL A 19 -6.80 4.40 -7.83
N ALA A 20 -5.67 4.42 -8.53
CA ALA A 20 -4.47 5.15 -8.11
C ALA A 20 -4.73 6.65 -7.83
N PRO A 21 -5.44 7.41 -8.69
CA PRO A 21 -5.75 8.81 -8.40
C PRO A 21 -6.61 9.01 -7.15
N ARG A 22 -7.44 8.03 -6.79
CA ARG A 22 -8.30 8.08 -5.60
C ARG A 22 -7.54 7.81 -4.31
N LEU A 23 -6.37 7.16 -4.41
CA LEU A 23 -5.49 6.91 -3.27
C LEU A 23 -4.57 8.10 -2.96
N LEU A 24 -4.42 9.07 -3.85
CA LEU A 24 -3.72 10.31 -3.53
C LEU A 24 -4.52 11.08 -2.46
N ASP A 25 -3.82 11.55 -1.42
CA ASP A 25 -4.40 12.21 -0.25
C ASP A 25 -5.29 11.27 0.62
N ALA A 26 -5.34 9.97 0.30
CA ALA A 26 -5.97 8.98 1.16
C ALA A 26 -5.10 8.70 2.41
N LEU A 27 -5.72 8.18 3.45
CA LEU A 27 -5.03 7.77 4.67
C LEU A 27 -4.80 6.25 4.68
N LEU A 28 -3.57 5.86 5.01
CA LEU A 28 -3.24 4.51 5.44
C LEU A 28 -3.03 4.53 6.96
N GLU A 29 -3.86 3.82 7.68
CA GLU A 29 -3.80 3.70 9.14
C GLU A 29 -3.32 2.30 9.51
N THR A 30 -2.37 2.22 10.42
CA THR A 30 -1.90 0.97 11.01
C THR A 30 -1.94 1.07 12.54
N GLU A 31 -2.44 0.03 13.20
CA GLU A 31 -2.38 -0.12 14.65
C GLU A 31 -1.68 -1.43 14.96
N LEU A 32 -0.39 -1.36 15.21
CA LEU A 32 0.49 -2.51 15.35
C LEU A 32 1.29 -2.42 16.65
N GLY A 33 1.22 -3.46 17.47
CA GLY A 33 1.91 -3.50 18.76
C GLY A 33 1.43 -2.41 19.74
N GLY A 34 0.18 -1.99 19.65
CA GLY A 34 -0.39 -0.91 20.46
C GLY A 34 0.03 0.49 20.03
N GLU A 35 0.68 0.63 18.88
CA GLU A 35 1.12 1.90 18.32
C GLU A 35 0.37 2.22 17.02
N ARG A 36 -0.35 3.33 17.01
CA ARG A 36 -1.07 3.84 15.86
C ARG A 36 -0.18 4.75 15.02
N VAL A 37 -0.14 4.51 13.70
CA VAL A 37 0.51 5.40 12.73
C VAL A 37 -0.47 5.67 11.59
N VAL A 38 -0.62 6.93 11.22
CA VAL A 38 -1.45 7.36 10.10
C VAL A 38 -0.59 8.08 9.07
N LEU A 39 -0.68 7.61 7.86
CA LEU A 39 0.08 8.08 6.70
C LEU A 39 -0.89 8.68 5.67
N ARG A 40 -0.64 9.90 5.23
CA ARG A 40 -1.33 10.52 4.10
C ARG A 40 -0.55 10.26 2.83
N LEU A 41 -1.14 9.52 1.89
CA LEU A 41 -0.48 9.11 0.66
C LEU A 41 -0.26 10.30 -0.28
N SER A 42 0.97 10.48 -0.75
CA SER A 42 1.38 11.57 -1.64
C SER A 42 1.88 11.08 -3.00
N GLU A 43 2.28 9.82 -3.11
CA GLU A 43 2.82 9.24 -4.33
C GLU A 43 2.45 7.76 -4.43
N VAL A 44 1.94 7.36 -5.60
CA VAL A 44 1.53 5.98 -5.89
C VAL A 44 1.89 5.60 -7.32
N GLU A 45 1.96 4.29 -7.60
CA GLU A 45 2.14 3.73 -8.95
C GLU A 45 1.10 2.65 -9.22
N ALA A 46 0.42 2.74 -10.37
CA ALA A 46 -0.54 1.74 -10.82
C ALA A 46 0.16 0.62 -11.60
N TYR A 47 -0.12 -0.63 -11.23
CA TYR A 47 0.37 -1.83 -11.90
C TYR A 47 -0.80 -2.73 -12.30
N HIS A 48 -0.92 -2.98 -13.59
CA HIS A 48 -1.87 -3.95 -14.13
C HIS A 48 -1.29 -5.37 -14.06
N GLY A 49 -2.14 -6.34 -14.25
CA GLY A 49 -1.72 -7.73 -14.33
C GLY A 49 -1.13 -8.08 -15.70
N ARG A 50 -1.59 -9.20 -16.22
CA ARG A 50 -1.18 -9.80 -17.49
C ARG A 50 -1.82 -9.12 -18.71
N GLY A 51 -1.84 -7.77 -18.74
CA GLY A 51 -2.62 -7.05 -19.74
C GLY A 51 -4.10 -7.08 -19.40
N THR A 52 -4.47 -6.69 -18.19
CA THR A 52 -5.85 -6.58 -17.78
C THR A 52 -6.56 -5.53 -18.64
N GLY A 53 -7.57 -5.95 -19.40
CA GLY A 53 -8.11 -5.14 -20.46
C GLY A 53 -7.05 -4.92 -21.55
N ASP A 54 -7.10 -3.79 -22.22
CA ASP A 54 -6.18 -3.43 -23.31
C ASP A 54 -4.91 -2.71 -22.82
N VAL A 55 -4.55 -2.85 -21.54
CA VAL A 55 -3.39 -2.16 -20.95
C VAL A 55 -2.28 -3.17 -20.68
N PRO A 56 -1.29 -3.32 -21.57
CA PRO A 56 -0.10 -4.13 -21.30
C PRO A 56 0.76 -3.44 -20.24
N ASP A 57 1.26 -4.22 -19.27
CA ASP A 57 2.13 -3.69 -18.23
C ASP A 57 3.38 -4.56 -18.06
N PRO A 58 4.45 -4.27 -18.82
CA PRO A 58 5.71 -5.02 -18.74
C PRO A 58 6.43 -4.81 -17.40
N GLY A 59 6.08 -3.78 -16.63
CA GLY A 59 6.63 -3.51 -15.29
C GLY A 59 5.96 -4.31 -14.18
N SER A 60 4.77 -4.87 -14.42
CA SER A 60 4.03 -5.61 -13.41
C SER A 60 4.71 -6.93 -13.02
N HIS A 61 4.71 -7.25 -11.73
CA HIS A 61 5.12 -8.56 -11.21
C HIS A 61 4.21 -9.69 -11.71
N ALA A 62 2.99 -9.38 -12.10
CA ALA A 62 2.01 -10.34 -12.60
C ALA A 62 2.05 -10.54 -14.13
N ARG A 63 2.94 -9.85 -14.86
CA ARG A 63 3.00 -9.90 -16.33
C ARG A 63 3.13 -11.31 -16.94
N MET A 64 3.79 -12.22 -16.21
CA MET A 64 4.00 -13.62 -16.65
C MET A 64 2.95 -14.59 -16.07
N GLY A 65 1.95 -14.07 -15.38
CA GLY A 65 0.92 -14.86 -14.73
C GLY A 65 1.17 -15.11 -13.25
N PRO A 66 0.30 -15.94 -12.61
CA PRO A 66 0.36 -16.18 -11.17
C PRO A 66 1.57 -17.02 -10.77
N THR A 67 2.18 -16.64 -9.66
CA THR A 67 3.24 -17.39 -8.99
C THR A 67 2.98 -17.35 -7.47
N PRO A 68 3.58 -18.25 -6.67
CA PRO A 68 3.47 -18.16 -5.21
C PRO A 68 3.87 -16.78 -4.64
N ARG A 69 4.84 -16.12 -5.29
CA ARG A 69 5.35 -14.82 -4.85
C ARG A 69 4.36 -13.67 -5.07
N ASN A 70 3.57 -13.72 -6.13
CA ASN A 70 2.62 -12.66 -6.49
C ASN A 70 1.15 -13.05 -6.30
N ALA A 71 0.90 -14.19 -5.65
CA ALA A 71 -0.45 -14.74 -5.51
C ALA A 71 -1.46 -13.75 -4.94
N THR A 72 -1.05 -12.91 -3.98
CA THR A 72 -1.90 -11.90 -3.36
C THR A 72 -2.45 -10.89 -4.37
N MET A 73 -1.70 -10.55 -5.42
CA MET A 73 -2.17 -9.64 -6.47
C MET A 73 -3.39 -10.16 -7.24
N TRP A 74 -3.62 -11.48 -7.22
CA TRP A 74 -4.72 -12.17 -7.92
C TRP A 74 -5.96 -12.33 -7.04
N GLY A 75 -5.86 -11.95 -5.77
CA GLY A 75 -6.93 -12.04 -4.81
C GLY A 75 -7.95 -10.91 -4.93
N GLU A 76 -8.77 -10.80 -3.88
CA GLU A 76 -9.80 -9.76 -3.79
C GLU A 76 -9.19 -8.37 -3.62
N PRO A 77 -9.81 -7.32 -4.20
CA PRO A 77 -9.39 -5.95 -3.98
C PRO A 77 -9.47 -5.57 -2.50
N GLY A 78 -8.55 -4.71 -2.08
CA GLY A 78 -8.46 -4.25 -0.70
C GLY A 78 -7.51 -5.05 0.20
N HIS A 79 -6.99 -6.18 -0.27
CA HIS A 79 -5.87 -6.83 0.41
C HIS A 79 -4.55 -6.10 0.13
N LEU A 80 -3.59 -6.24 1.02
CA LEU A 80 -2.25 -5.71 0.82
C LEU A 80 -1.37 -6.76 0.17
N TYR A 81 -0.74 -6.41 -0.93
CA TYR A 81 0.36 -7.16 -1.51
C TYR A 81 1.68 -6.55 -1.02
N VAL A 82 2.36 -7.27 -0.14
CA VAL A 82 3.63 -6.82 0.45
C VAL A 82 4.74 -7.75 -0.02
N TYR A 83 5.75 -7.19 -0.69
CA TYR A 83 6.89 -7.96 -1.18
C TYR A 83 8.23 -7.36 -0.73
N LEU A 84 9.29 -8.15 -0.77
CA LEU A 84 10.66 -7.68 -0.52
C LEU A 84 11.30 -7.18 -1.82
N SER A 85 11.63 -5.91 -1.86
CA SER A 85 12.51 -5.33 -2.87
C SER A 85 13.96 -5.50 -2.46
N HIS A 86 14.77 -6.07 -3.36
CA HIS A 86 16.19 -6.40 -3.12
C HIS A 86 16.44 -7.22 -1.84
N GLY A 87 15.45 -8.00 -1.39
CA GLY A 87 15.55 -8.79 -0.16
C GLY A 87 15.60 -7.99 1.14
N ILE A 88 15.40 -6.67 1.10
CA ILE A 88 15.61 -5.77 2.24
C ILE A 88 14.36 -4.96 2.58
N HIS A 89 13.71 -4.34 1.58
CA HIS A 89 12.64 -3.38 1.79
C HIS A 89 11.27 -3.99 1.53
N SER A 90 10.38 -3.90 2.51
CA SER A 90 8.97 -4.25 2.32
C SER A 90 8.27 -3.14 1.55
N CYS A 91 7.82 -3.46 0.34
CA CYS A 91 7.05 -2.55 -0.51
C CYS A 91 5.58 -2.95 -0.44
N VAL A 92 4.71 -1.97 -0.19
CA VAL A 92 3.29 -2.18 0.08
C VAL A 92 2.45 -1.74 -1.10
N ASN A 93 1.58 -2.63 -1.57
CA ASN A 93 0.58 -2.35 -2.60
C ASN A 93 -0.82 -2.60 -2.06
N VAL A 94 -1.77 -1.81 -2.53
CA VAL A 94 -3.20 -2.10 -2.38
C VAL A 94 -3.65 -2.87 -3.60
N VAL A 95 -4.14 -4.09 -3.40
CA VAL A 95 -4.72 -4.90 -4.48
C VAL A 95 -6.01 -4.26 -4.96
N CYS A 96 -6.18 -4.13 -6.26
CA CYS A 96 -7.36 -3.57 -6.90
C CYS A 96 -7.72 -4.32 -8.18
N GLY A 97 -8.89 -4.00 -8.73
CA GLY A 97 -9.45 -4.73 -9.84
C GLY A 97 -10.24 -5.98 -9.40
N PRO A 98 -10.98 -6.59 -10.32
CA PRO A 98 -11.70 -7.83 -10.04
C PRO A 98 -10.75 -8.96 -9.63
N ALA A 99 -11.16 -9.77 -8.66
CA ALA A 99 -10.40 -10.95 -8.25
C ALA A 99 -10.09 -11.85 -9.46
N GLY A 100 -8.88 -12.39 -9.49
CA GLY A 100 -8.40 -13.23 -10.59
C GLY A 100 -7.78 -12.48 -11.79
N THR A 101 -7.77 -11.13 -11.79
CA THR A 101 -7.19 -10.34 -12.89
C THR A 101 -5.79 -9.80 -12.58
N ALA A 102 -5.38 -9.82 -11.35
CA ALA A 102 -4.20 -9.17 -10.78
C ALA A 102 -4.12 -7.66 -11.06
N GLY A 103 -4.03 -6.90 -10.02
CA GLY A 103 -3.85 -5.46 -10.10
C GLY A 103 -3.39 -4.93 -8.76
N GLY A 104 -2.61 -3.86 -8.77
CA GLY A 104 -2.14 -3.27 -7.54
C GLY A 104 -1.71 -1.83 -7.74
N VAL A 105 -1.80 -1.08 -6.66
CA VAL A 105 -1.27 0.28 -6.57
C VAL A 105 -0.18 0.29 -5.51
N LEU A 106 1.07 0.50 -5.95
CA LEU A 106 2.22 0.63 -5.07
C LEU A 106 2.15 1.96 -4.33
N LEU A 107 2.28 1.92 -3.02
CA LEU A 107 2.37 3.10 -2.16
C LEU A 107 3.83 3.56 -2.10
N ARG A 108 4.15 4.67 -2.75
CA ARG A 108 5.52 5.15 -2.92
C ARG A 108 5.96 6.19 -1.93
N GLY A 109 5.05 7.02 -1.51
CA GLY A 109 5.37 8.12 -0.61
C GLY A 109 4.17 8.56 0.19
N ALA A 110 4.44 9.03 1.40
CA ALA A 110 3.43 9.54 2.30
C ALA A 110 4.02 10.54 3.29
N GLU A 111 3.14 11.34 3.88
CA GLU A 111 3.41 12.13 5.07
C GLU A 111 2.87 11.41 6.31
N VAL A 112 3.66 11.32 7.36
CA VAL A 112 3.18 10.82 8.66
C VAL A 112 2.38 11.93 9.33
N VAL A 113 1.07 11.75 9.45
CA VAL A 113 0.16 12.76 10.03
C VAL A 113 -0.19 12.46 11.47
N GLU A 114 0.00 11.21 11.92
CA GLU A 114 -0.14 10.78 13.30
C GLU A 114 0.84 9.65 13.62
N GLY A 115 1.35 9.58 14.87
CA GLY A 115 2.26 8.53 15.31
C GLY A 115 3.71 8.71 14.83
N ALA A 116 4.18 9.93 14.65
CA ALA A 116 5.53 10.24 14.16
C ALA A 116 6.63 9.59 14.99
N ASP A 117 6.49 9.52 16.32
CA ASP A 117 7.49 8.89 17.19
C ASP A 117 7.60 7.39 16.93
N ALA A 118 6.47 6.69 16.77
CA ALA A 118 6.46 5.28 16.42
C ALA A 118 7.08 5.04 15.03
N ALA A 119 6.70 5.84 14.05
CA ALA A 119 7.27 5.79 12.70
C ALA A 119 8.78 6.05 12.73
N ARG A 120 9.25 7.00 13.53
CA ARG A 120 10.68 7.32 13.71
C ARG A 120 11.44 6.15 14.33
N ARG A 121 10.93 5.53 15.39
CA ARG A 121 11.55 4.35 15.99
C ARG A 121 11.71 3.23 14.98
N ARG A 122 10.63 2.87 14.27
CA ARG A 122 10.63 1.83 13.22
C ARG A 122 11.64 2.13 12.11
N ARG A 123 11.72 3.39 11.68
CA ARG A 123 12.68 3.83 10.65
C ARG A 123 14.13 3.82 11.14
N SER A 124 14.37 4.15 12.41
CA SER A 124 15.70 4.22 13.01
C SER A 124 16.40 2.85 13.11
N GLU A 125 15.67 1.75 13.06
CA GLU A 125 16.23 0.40 12.96
C GLU A 125 17.03 0.19 11.67
N ARG A 126 16.78 1.01 10.62
CA ARG A 126 17.38 0.87 9.29
C ARG A 126 18.20 2.07 8.84
N GLY A 127 18.37 3.07 9.69
CA GLY A 127 19.18 4.23 9.37
C GLY A 127 18.73 5.51 10.05
N VAL A 128 19.52 6.56 9.87
CA VAL A 128 19.27 7.86 10.49
C VAL A 128 18.13 8.58 9.80
N VAL A 129 17.16 9.04 10.57
CA VAL A 129 16.08 9.91 10.12
C VAL A 129 16.36 11.34 10.60
N ARG A 130 16.65 12.24 9.68
CA ARG A 130 16.99 13.64 10.00
C ARG A 130 15.77 14.53 10.15
N HIS A 131 14.74 14.31 9.30
CA HIS A 131 13.55 15.13 9.27
C HIS A 131 12.28 14.26 9.17
N ASP A 132 11.18 14.68 9.78
CA ASP A 132 9.92 13.94 9.75
C ASP A 132 9.37 13.75 8.34
N ARG A 133 9.57 14.73 7.45
CA ARG A 133 9.22 14.62 6.03
C ARG A 133 9.89 13.45 5.30
N ASP A 134 10.96 12.89 5.85
CA ASP A 134 11.70 11.77 5.24
C ASP A 134 11.27 10.41 5.78
N LEU A 135 10.35 10.37 6.76
CA LEU A 135 9.89 9.16 7.42
C LEU A 135 9.30 8.14 6.44
N ALA A 136 8.44 8.59 5.53
CA ALA A 136 7.74 7.72 4.58
C ALA A 136 7.95 8.14 3.11
N ARG A 137 9.07 8.76 2.80
CA ARG A 137 9.42 9.23 1.46
C ARG A 137 10.16 8.14 0.69
N GLY A 138 9.44 7.37 -0.08
CA GLY A 138 9.90 6.20 -0.83
C GLY A 138 9.25 4.91 -0.33
N PRO A 139 9.08 3.89 -1.21
CA PRO A 139 8.28 2.70 -0.91
C PRO A 139 8.82 1.88 0.28
N GLY A 140 10.13 1.68 0.37
CA GLY A 140 10.74 0.98 1.50
C GLY A 140 10.61 1.76 2.82
N ARG A 141 10.77 3.08 2.77
CA ARG A 141 10.61 3.94 3.96
C ARG A 141 9.15 3.98 4.42
N LEU A 142 8.20 4.01 3.50
CA LEU A 142 6.77 3.94 3.80
C LEU A 142 6.44 2.60 4.48
N GLY A 143 6.94 1.48 3.96
CA GLY A 143 6.79 0.17 4.60
C GLY A 143 7.32 0.16 6.03
N ASP A 144 8.55 0.66 6.24
CA ASP A 144 9.15 0.74 7.58
C ASP A 144 8.35 1.65 8.52
N ALA A 145 7.99 2.87 8.08
CA ALA A 145 7.26 3.83 8.91
C ALA A 145 5.89 3.30 9.32
N SER A 146 5.17 2.66 8.41
CA SER A 146 3.87 2.03 8.68
C SER A 146 3.97 0.80 9.58
N GLY A 147 5.13 0.15 9.64
CA GLY A 147 5.33 -1.13 10.31
C GLY A 147 4.88 -2.34 9.49
N LEU A 148 4.48 -2.14 8.24
CA LEU A 148 4.06 -3.21 7.35
C LEU A 148 5.27 -3.96 6.79
N ARG A 149 5.30 -5.27 6.98
CA ARG A 149 6.46 -6.11 6.64
C ARG A 149 6.06 -7.39 5.94
N HIS A 150 6.80 -7.76 4.93
CA HIS A 150 6.74 -9.11 4.34
C HIS A 150 7.45 -10.13 5.28
N PRO A 151 6.95 -11.36 5.43
CA PRO A 151 5.70 -11.88 4.85
C PRO A 151 4.45 -11.63 5.72
N VAL A 152 4.61 -11.05 6.91
CA VAL A 152 3.59 -10.98 7.97
C VAL A 152 2.31 -10.28 7.49
N HIS A 153 2.46 -9.20 6.72
CA HIS A 153 1.33 -8.38 6.27
C HIS A 153 0.95 -8.60 4.81
N ASP A 154 1.62 -9.54 4.11
CA ASP A 154 1.18 -9.93 2.77
C ASP A 154 -0.14 -10.70 2.86
N GLY A 155 -1.15 -10.25 2.11
CA GLY A 155 -2.50 -10.82 2.13
C GLY A 155 -3.43 -10.30 3.23
N VAL A 156 -3.00 -9.34 4.05
CA VAL A 156 -3.88 -8.75 5.08
C VAL A 156 -4.96 -7.88 4.42
N ASP A 157 -6.20 -7.98 4.92
CA ASP A 157 -7.32 -7.18 4.45
C ASP A 157 -7.29 -5.77 5.06
N ALA A 158 -7.08 -4.76 4.22
CA ALA A 158 -7.04 -3.35 4.62
C ALA A 158 -8.42 -2.65 4.56
N VAL A 159 -9.49 -3.39 4.29
CA VAL A 159 -10.86 -2.87 4.32
C VAL A 159 -11.53 -3.12 5.68
N THR A 160 -11.26 -4.29 6.28
CA THR A 160 -11.96 -4.75 7.50
C THR A 160 -11.05 -4.94 8.71
N GLY A 161 -9.72 -4.84 8.56
CA GLY A 161 -8.72 -5.18 9.59
C GLY A 161 -8.23 -4.01 10.45
N GLU A 162 -7.18 -4.27 11.22
CA GLU A 162 -6.42 -3.28 12.01
C GLU A 162 -5.59 -2.32 11.13
N ILE A 163 -5.44 -2.69 9.87
CA ILE A 163 -4.82 -1.86 8.83
C ILE A 163 -5.96 -1.35 7.97
N ARG A 164 -6.09 -0.04 7.86
CA ARG A 164 -7.20 0.59 7.15
C ARG A 164 -6.70 1.55 6.09
N ALA A 165 -7.19 1.37 4.89
CA ALA A 165 -7.10 2.38 3.85
C ALA A 165 -8.38 3.22 3.86
N GLY A 166 -8.25 4.53 3.88
CA GLY A 166 -9.39 5.45 3.85
C GLY A 166 -9.24 6.45 2.73
N ALA A 167 -10.28 6.64 1.93
CA ALA A 167 -10.34 7.65 0.91
C ALA A 167 -10.84 8.99 1.47
N ARG A 168 -10.48 10.08 0.79
CA ARG A 168 -11.07 11.40 1.09
C ARG A 168 -12.58 11.35 0.81
N ALA A 169 -13.40 11.76 1.77
CA ALA A 169 -14.82 11.98 1.51
C ALA A 169 -14.97 13.10 0.44
N ARG A 170 -15.73 12.82 -0.60
CA ARG A 170 -16.09 13.83 -1.62
C ARG A 170 -17.17 14.75 -1.11
#